data_6c6a86a52c549a60d11996f9132af57a
#
_entry.id   6c6a86a52c549a60d11996f9132af57a
#
_cell.length_a   1.000
_cell.length_b   1.000
_cell.length_c   1.000
_cell.angle_alpha   90.00
_cell.angle_beta   90.00
_cell.angle_gamma   90.00
#
_symmetry.space_group_name_H-M   'P 1'
#
loop_
_entity.id
_entity.type
_entity.pdbx_description
1 polymer ?
#
loop_
_entity_poly.entity_id
_entity_poly.type
_entity_poly.pdbx_seq_one_letter_code
_entity_poly.pdbx_strand_id
1 'polypeptide(L)'
;MGKRLDGSSLFTGINSGLTNTFAALSGQYQDGITVENLQKALTNTNITNTAYGSTFASYLAGNFNSVDKNRDGKISAEEIQEYMSNMAQQGLTREQIMTLGGSSGMTNSLQETVLAHFDDIDANHDGKVTSQEISAYGVNSQVEKQKIADRNRVVNNMSLFYGSDDNKYEGSMLDYRYLDDEKS
;
A
#
# COMPACT_ATOMS: atom_id res chain seq x y z
N MET A 1 -4.24 19.31 -4.15
CA MET A 1 -3.87 18.27 -5.13
C MET A 1 -3.65 16.97 -4.39
N GLY A 2 -4.61 16.02 -4.47
CA GLY A 2 -4.45 14.70 -3.87
C GLY A 2 -3.37 13.94 -4.63
N LYS A 3 -2.30 13.51 -3.94
CA LYS A 3 -1.31 12.61 -4.53
C LYS A 3 -2.03 11.31 -4.91
N ARG A 4 -1.97 10.92 -6.17
CA ARG A 4 -2.37 9.58 -6.61
C ARG A 4 -1.58 8.55 -5.81
N LEU A 5 -2.26 7.54 -5.32
CA LEU A 5 -1.58 6.35 -4.79
C LEU A 5 -0.94 5.66 -6.00
N ASP A 6 0.38 5.69 -6.04
CA ASP A 6 1.16 5.05 -7.09
C ASP A 6 1.82 3.80 -6.51
N GLY A 7 1.22 2.65 -6.80
CA GLY A 7 1.74 1.36 -6.37
C GLY A 7 3.14 1.06 -6.91
N SER A 8 3.51 1.65 -8.06
CA SER A 8 4.84 1.44 -8.64
C SER A 8 5.96 2.02 -7.79
N SER A 9 5.71 3.13 -7.09
CA SER A 9 6.68 3.75 -6.18
C SER A 9 7.06 2.84 -5.01
N LEU A 10 6.08 2.09 -4.47
CA LEU A 10 6.31 1.12 -3.40
C LEU A 10 7.27 0.02 -3.84
N PHE A 11 6.95 -0.61 -4.96
CA PHE A 11 7.74 -1.72 -5.50
C PHE A 11 9.13 -1.27 -5.93
N THR A 12 9.24 -0.09 -6.56
CA THR A 12 10.53 0.49 -6.95
C THR A 12 11.41 0.77 -5.74
N GLY A 13 10.84 1.31 -4.66
CA GLY A 13 11.57 1.59 -3.42
C GLY A 13 12.09 0.31 -2.76
N ILE A 14 11.25 -0.72 -2.65
CA ILE A 14 11.63 -2.02 -2.09
C ILE A 14 12.70 -2.69 -2.95
N ASN A 15 12.53 -2.74 -4.27
CA ASN A 15 13.49 -3.33 -5.18
C ASN A 15 14.86 -2.61 -5.12
N SER A 16 14.86 -1.28 -5.07
CA SER A 16 16.09 -0.50 -4.92
C SER A 16 16.77 -0.78 -3.59
N GLY A 17 16.01 -0.89 -2.51
CA GLY A 17 16.54 -1.22 -1.18
C GLY A 17 17.18 -2.60 -1.14
N LEU A 18 16.52 -3.61 -1.68
CA LEU A 18 17.06 -4.98 -1.77
C LEU A 18 18.31 -5.04 -2.65
N THR A 19 18.29 -4.40 -3.82
CA THR A 19 19.42 -4.37 -4.75
C THR A 19 20.63 -3.68 -4.13
N ASN A 20 20.45 -2.52 -3.50
CA ASN A 20 21.52 -1.78 -2.86
C ASN A 20 22.12 -2.54 -1.67
N THR A 21 21.28 -3.18 -0.87
CA THR A 21 21.74 -4.02 0.24
C THR A 21 22.50 -5.23 -0.26
N PHE A 22 21.98 -5.90 -1.29
CA PHE A 22 22.69 -7.02 -1.92
C PHE A 22 24.05 -6.60 -2.48
N ALA A 23 24.14 -5.47 -3.18
CA ALA A 23 25.39 -4.95 -3.73
C ALA A 23 26.41 -4.64 -2.61
N ALA A 24 25.96 -4.02 -1.51
CA ALA A 24 26.82 -3.74 -0.36
C ALA A 24 27.33 -5.03 0.32
N LEU A 25 26.46 -6.03 0.46
CA LEU A 25 26.82 -7.33 1.04
C LEU A 25 27.77 -8.12 0.11
N SER A 26 27.51 -8.15 -1.19
CA SER A 26 28.37 -8.82 -2.18
C SER A 26 29.76 -8.20 -2.25
N GLY A 27 29.87 -6.87 -2.04
CA GLY A 27 31.16 -6.19 -1.95
C GLY A 27 31.99 -6.60 -0.73
N GLN A 28 31.34 -7.00 0.35
CA GLN A 28 32.01 -7.44 1.60
C GLN A 28 32.23 -8.96 1.67
N TYR A 29 31.34 -9.73 1.08
CA TYR A 29 31.31 -11.20 1.13
C TYR A 29 31.39 -11.79 -0.25
N GLN A 30 32.59 -11.79 -0.83
CA GLN A 30 32.83 -12.24 -2.21
C GLN A 30 32.55 -13.73 -2.43
N ASP A 31 32.60 -14.53 -1.34
CA ASP A 31 32.31 -15.98 -1.39
C ASP A 31 30.80 -16.31 -1.41
N GLY A 32 29.97 -15.30 -1.45
CA GLY A 32 28.50 -15.42 -1.45
C GLY A 32 27.89 -14.98 -0.12
N ILE A 33 26.59 -14.63 -0.18
CA ILE A 33 25.85 -14.12 0.97
C ILE A 33 25.16 -15.30 1.65
N THR A 34 25.73 -15.74 2.78
CA THR A 34 25.18 -16.78 3.64
C THR A 34 24.34 -16.17 4.78
N VAL A 35 23.53 -16.99 5.47
CA VAL A 35 22.82 -16.57 6.69
C VAL A 35 23.77 -15.98 7.73
N GLU A 36 24.93 -16.60 7.92
CA GLU A 36 25.96 -16.11 8.86
C GLU A 36 26.47 -14.73 8.47
N ASN A 37 26.70 -14.50 7.17
CA ASN A 37 27.14 -13.22 6.66
C ASN A 37 26.08 -12.13 6.84
N LEU A 38 24.81 -12.47 6.65
CA LEU A 38 23.69 -11.57 6.93
C LEU A 38 23.62 -11.21 8.42
N GLN A 39 23.78 -12.18 9.30
CA GLN A 39 23.81 -11.92 10.75
C GLN A 39 24.99 -11.06 11.17
N LYS A 40 26.18 -11.31 10.62
CA LYS A 40 27.37 -10.46 10.83
C LYS A 40 27.15 -9.05 10.28
N ALA A 41 26.48 -8.92 9.15
CA ALA A 41 26.14 -7.63 8.55
C ALA A 41 25.24 -6.78 9.46
N LEU A 42 24.32 -7.40 10.22
CA LEU A 42 23.46 -6.70 11.17
C LEU A 42 24.23 -6.09 12.36
N THR A 43 25.42 -6.60 12.66
CA THR A 43 26.30 -6.08 13.70
C THR A 43 27.36 -5.10 13.16
N ASN A 44 27.46 -4.98 11.83
CA ASN A 44 28.46 -4.15 11.16
C ASN A 44 27.92 -2.74 10.92
N THR A 45 28.57 -1.75 11.55
CA THR A 45 28.20 -0.34 11.47
C THR A 45 28.24 0.25 10.06
N ASN A 46 29.01 -0.32 9.13
CA ASN A 46 29.08 0.16 7.74
C ASN A 46 27.83 -0.18 6.93
N ILE A 47 27.14 -1.27 7.26
CA ILE A 47 25.89 -1.67 6.60
C ILE A 47 24.69 -1.07 7.33
N THR A 48 24.73 -1.01 8.66
CA THR A 48 23.65 -0.42 9.47
C THR A 48 23.57 1.10 9.34
N ASN A 49 24.66 1.77 8.93
CA ASN A 49 24.68 3.20 8.66
C ASN A 49 24.06 3.60 7.30
N THR A 50 23.83 2.66 6.39
CA THR A 50 22.95 2.92 5.26
C THR A 50 21.51 2.87 5.77
N ALA A 51 20.73 3.92 5.54
CA ALA A 51 19.40 4.15 6.11
C ALA A 51 18.42 2.95 5.97
N TYR A 52 18.77 1.95 5.21
CA TYR A 52 17.91 0.80 4.85
C TYR A 52 18.61 -0.56 5.00
N GLY A 53 19.94 -0.59 5.14
CA GLY A 53 20.73 -1.83 5.06
C GLY A 53 20.39 -2.86 6.14
N SER A 54 20.12 -2.42 7.37
CA SER A 54 19.79 -3.32 8.48
C SER A 54 18.43 -3.98 8.31
N THR A 55 17.42 -3.25 7.83
CA THR A 55 16.07 -3.79 7.64
C THR A 55 16.06 -4.82 6.52
N PHE A 56 16.69 -4.52 5.39
CA PHE A 56 16.74 -5.44 4.26
C PHE A 56 17.64 -6.65 4.55
N ALA A 57 18.75 -6.48 5.25
CA ALA A 57 19.59 -7.60 5.68
C ALA A 57 18.85 -8.53 6.67
N SER A 58 18.10 -7.95 7.61
CA SER A 58 17.25 -8.72 8.53
C SER A 58 16.14 -9.46 7.80
N TYR A 59 15.50 -8.80 6.83
CA TYR A 59 14.48 -9.40 5.99
C TYR A 59 15.03 -10.58 5.18
N LEU A 60 16.18 -10.41 4.52
CA LEU A 60 16.86 -11.48 3.78
C LEU A 60 17.27 -12.66 4.68
N ALA A 61 17.74 -12.37 5.90
CA ALA A 61 18.06 -13.42 6.87
C ALA A 61 16.84 -14.23 7.30
N GLY A 62 15.71 -13.55 7.54
CA GLY A 62 14.45 -14.19 7.91
C GLY A 62 13.77 -14.98 6.78
N ASN A 63 14.02 -14.57 5.53
CA ASN A 63 13.45 -15.18 4.33
C ASN A 63 14.49 -15.93 3.49
N PHE A 64 15.63 -16.29 4.08
CA PHE A 64 16.77 -16.86 3.36
C PHE A 64 16.37 -18.06 2.48
N ASN A 65 15.64 -19.02 3.04
CA ASN A 65 15.20 -20.22 2.32
C ASN A 65 14.22 -19.94 1.15
N SER A 66 13.58 -18.79 1.16
CA SER A 66 12.67 -18.38 0.08
C SER A 66 13.42 -17.68 -1.05
N VAL A 67 14.58 -17.10 -0.74
CA VAL A 67 15.46 -16.42 -1.68
C VAL A 67 16.46 -17.40 -2.28
N ASP A 68 17.12 -18.22 -1.44
CA ASP A 68 18.00 -19.33 -1.85
C ASP A 68 17.17 -20.46 -2.45
N LYS A 69 16.91 -20.38 -3.74
CA LYS A 69 16.07 -21.35 -4.46
C LYS A 69 16.76 -22.67 -4.74
N ASN A 70 18.06 -22.60 -5.06
CA ASN A 70 18.87 -23.78 -5.39
C ASN A 70 19.31 -24.52 -4.12
N ARG A 71 19.15 -23.89 -2.93
CA ARG A 71 19.50 -24.42 -1.61
C ARG A 71 20.99 -24.76 -1.47
N ASP A 72 21.84 -23.94 -2.08
CA ASP A 72 23.29 -24.07 -1.94
C ASP A 72 23.83 -23.37 -0.66
N GLY A 73 22.95 -22.73 0.12
CA GLY A 73 23.29 -22.01 1.34
C GLY A 73 23.81 -20.61 1.10
N LYS A 74 23.65 -20.07 -0.11
CA LYS A 74 24.08 -18.72 -0.49
C LYS A 74 22.99 -18.03 -1.27
N ILE A 75 22.93 -16.71 -1.22
CA ILE A 75 22.10 -15.90 -2.10
C ILE A 75 22.95 -15.34 -3.22
N SER A 76 22.63 -15.70 -4.45
CA SER A 76 23.22 -15.18 -5.68
C SER A 76 22.48 -13.95 -6.23
N ALA A 77 23.10 -13.26 -7.20
CA ALA A 77 22.49 -12.12 -7.86
C ALA A 77 21.24 -12.52 -8.67
N GLU A 78 21.27 -13.69 -9.27
CA GLU A 78 20.15 -14.25 -10.03
C GLU A 78 18.98 -14.55 -9.12
N GLU A 79 19.21 -15.15 -7.96
CA GLU A 79 18.17 -15.47 -6.98
C GLU A 79 17.50 -14.25 -6.40
N ILE A 80 18.28 -13.21 -6.06
CA ILE A 80 17.69 -11.96 -5.56
C ILE A 80 16.85 -11.26 -6.65
N GLN A 81 17.29 -11.28 -7.92
CA GLN A 81 16.51 -10.71 -9.03
C GLN A 81 15.23 -11.50 -9.27
N GLU A 82 15.29 -12.82 -9.25
CA GLU A 82 14.11 -13.67 -9.40
C GLU A 82 13.14 -13.45 -8.24
N TYR A 83 13.65 -13.36 -7.01
CA TYR A 83 12.83 -13.07 -5.83
C TYR A 83 12.10 -11.73 -5.95
N MET A 84 12.82 -10.67 -6.34
CA MET A 84 12.22 -9.35 -6.57
C MET A 84 11.19 -9.35 -7.70
N SER A 85 11.47 -10.08 -8.79
CA SER A 85 10.52 -10.23 -9.90
C SER A 85 9.23 -10.92 -9.44
N ASN A 86 9.35 -11.97 -8.65
CA ASN A 86 8.21 -12.68 -8.09
C ASN A 86 7.39 -11.79 -7.14
N MET A 87 8.05 -11.00 -6.30
CA MET A 87 7.36 -10.02 -5.45
C MET A 87 6.59 -8.98 -6.27
N ALA A 88 7.17 -8.49 -7.37
CA ALA A 88 6.52 -7.52 -8.25
C ALA A 88 5.30 -8.09 -8.98
N GLN A 89 5.35 -9.37 -9.36
CA GLN A 89 4.28 -10.05 -10.10
C GLN A 89 3.18 -10.58 -9.18
N GLN A 90 3.56 -11.17 -8.05
CA GLN A 90 2.63 -11.81 -7.11
C GLN A 90 2.08 -10.85 -6.06
N GLY A 91 2.65 -9.65 -5.96
CA GLY A 91 2.31 -8.69 -4.92
C GLY A 91 3.07 -8.88 -3.60
N LEU A 92 2.78 -8.00 -2.66
CA LEU A 92 3.38 -7.94 -1.32
C LEU A 92 2.35 -8.30 -0.27
N THR A 93 2.74 -9.12 0.69
CA THR A 93 1.92 -9.38 1.87
C THR A 93 1.91 -8.16 2.79
N ARG A 94 0.92 -8.08 3.68
CA ARG A 94 0.85 -7.06 4.73
C ARG A 94 2.13 -6.98 5.55
N GLU A 95 2.70 -8.13 5.92
CA GLU A 95 3.94 -8.21 6.70
C GLU A 95 5.15 -7.67 5.93
N GLN A 96 5.25 -7.99 4.64
CA GLN A 96 6.31 -7.45 3.77
C GLN A 96 6.20 -5.93 3.65
N ILE A 97 5.00 -5.38 3.50
CA ILE A 97 4.78 -3.94 3.45
C ILE A 97 5.15 -3.27 4.79
N MET A 98 4.77 -3.86 5.91
CA MET A 98 5.14 -3.35 7.24
C MET A 98 6.65 -3.32 7.43
N THR A 99 7.34 -4.39 7.04
CA THR A 99 8.78 -4.53 7.27
C THR A 99 9.60 -3.71 6.28
N LEU A 100 9.27 -3.76 4.99
CA LEU A 100 10.09 -3.16 3.93
C LEU A 100 9.63 -1.75 3.54
N GLY A 101 8.35 -1.44 3.70
CA GLY A 101 7.77 -0.19 3.25
C GLY A 101 8.35 1.03 3.95
N GLY A 102 8.54 0.97 5.27
CA GLY A 102 9.12 2.07 6.05
C GLY A 102 10.58 2.38 5.72
N SER A 103 11.28 1.39 5.17
CA SER A 103 12.71 1.49 4.83
C SER A 103 12.96 1.84 3.36
N SER A 104 11.91 1.84 2.52
CA SER A 104 12.03 2.05 1.07
C SER A 104 12.01 3.52 0.63
N GLY A 105 12.10 4.47 1.57
CA GLY A 105 11.98 5.91 1.26
C GLY A 105 10.58 6.34 0.86
N MET A 106 9.59 5.47 1.06
CA MET A 106 8.19 5.83 0.93
C MET A 106 7.80 6.91 1.94
N THR A 107 6.90 7.77 1.53
CA THR A 107 6.20 8.60 2.51
C THR A 107 5.40 7.67 3.42
N ASN A 108 5.57 7.80 4.73
CA ASN A 108 4.82 7.04 5.74
C ASN A 108 3.32 6.98 5.42
N SER A 109 2.79 8.04 4.78
CA SER A 109 1.40 8.15 4.37
C SER A 109 0.95 7.11 3.33
N LEU A 110 1.81 6.70 2.39
CA LEU A 110 1.45 5.67 1.41
C LEU A 110 1.42 4.29 2.05
N GLN A 111 2.43 3.97 2.84
CA GLN A 111 2.49 2.72 3.60
C GLN A 111 1.30 2.58 4.54
N GLU A 112 1.02 3.63 5.34
CA GLU A 112 -0.11 3.66 6.26
C GLU A 112 -1.45 3.48 5.53
N THR A 113 -1.63 4.15 4.38
CA THR A 113 -2.85 4.02 3.58
C THR A 113 -3.02 2.61 3.04
N VAL A 114 -1.95 2.02 2.50
CA VAL A 114 -1.99 0.65 1.96
C VAL A 114 -2.27 -0.35 3.08
N LEU A 115 -1.66 -0.20 4.25
CA LEU A 115 -1.90 -1.08 5.40
C LEU A 115 -3.30 -0.93 5.99
N ALA A 116 -3.83 0.30 6.05
CA ALA A 116 -5.16 0.59 6.57
C ALA A 116 -6.28 0.04 5.69
N HIS A 117 -6.06 -0.01 4.37
CA HIS A 117 -7.03 -0.45 3.37
C HIS A 117 -6.57 -1.71 2.62
N PHE A 118 -5.75 -2.54 3.28
CA PHE A 118 -5.15 -3.72 2.65
C PHE A 118 -6.21 -4.65 2.04
N ASP A 119 -7.25 -4.95 2.80
CA ASP A 119 -8.32 -5.87 2.38
C ASP A 119 -9.23 -5.27 1.28
N ASP A 120 -9.32 -3.94 1.21
CA ASP A 120 -10.04 -3.23 0.14
C ASP A 120 -9.20 -3.14 -1.15
N ILE A 121 -7.88 -3.13 -1.01
CA ILE A 121 -6.92 -3.08 -2.12
C ILE A 121 -6.71 -4.46 -2.72
N ASP A 122 -6.62 -5.50 -1.87
CA ASP A 122 -6.52 -6.90 -2.26
C ASP A 122 -7.86 -7.37 -2.87
N ALA A 123 -8.06 -7.03 -4.13
CA ALA A 123 -9.33 -7.27 -4.83
C ALA A 123 -9.58 -8.75 -5.12
N ASN A 124 -8.54 -9.55 -5.22
CA ASN A 124 -8.63 -10.99 -5.50
C ASN A 124 -8.61 -11.84 -4.21
N HIS A 125 -8.37 -11.20 -3.04
CA HIS A 125 -8.31 -11.82 -1.73
C HIS A 125 -7.27 -12.95 -1.61
N ASP A 126 -6.11 -12.77 -2.27
CA ASP A 126 -5.00 -13.71 -2.18
C ASP A 126 -4.04 -13.44 -1.01
N GLY A 127 -4.32 -12.42 -0.22
CA GLY A 127 -3.52 -11.99 0.93
C GLY A 127 -2.29 -11.17 0.54
N LYS A 128 -2.25 -10.67 -0.69
CA LYS A 128 -1.18 -9.82 -1.23
C LYS A 128 -1.76 -8.63 -1.97
N VAL A 129 -0.99 -7.60 -2.12
CA VAL A 129 -1.37 -6.45 -2.93
C VAL A 129 -0.34 -6.21 -4.01
N THR A 130 -0.80 -6.09 -5.24
CA THR A 130 0.00 -5.79 -6.43
C THR A 130 0.04 -4.28 -6.68
N SER A 131 0.98 -3.85 -7.49
CA SER A 131 1.07 -2.47 -7.96
C SER A 131 -0.22 -2.02 -8.70
N GLN A 132 -0.85 -2.95 -9.42
CA GLN A 132 -2.09 -2.69 -10.16
C GLN A 132 -3.28 -2.47 -9.21
N GLU A 133 -3.43 -3.30 -8.19
CA GLU A 133 -4.49 -3.18 -7.18
C GLU A 133 -4.37 -1.89 -6.38
N ILE A 134 -3.17 -1.52 -5.95
CA ILE A 134 -2.91 -0.24 -5.25
C ILE A 134 -3.30 0.94 -6.15
N SER A 135 -2.92 0.89 -7.43
CA SER A 135 -3.24 1.96 -8.38
C SER A 135 -4.73 2.03 -8.69
N ALA A 136 -5.40 0.88 -8.84
CA ALA A 136 -6.85 0.80 -9.05
C ALA A 136 -7.63 1.34 -7.85
N TYR A 137 -7.23 0.99 -6.63
CA TYR A 137 -7.80 1.53 -5.41
C TYR A 137 -7.64 3.07 -5.34
N GLY A 138 -6.45 3.57 -5.67
CA GLY A 138 -6.17 5.00 -5.69
C GLY A 138 -7.07 5.77 -6.66
N VAL A 139 -7.35 5.21 -7.82
CA VAL A 139 -8.29 5.79 -8.81
C VAL A 139 -9.72 5.75 -8.28
N ASN A 140 -10.17 4.60 -7.80
CA ASN A 140 -11.54 4.41 -7.28
C ASN A 140 -11.83 5.32 -6.09
N SER A 141 -10.90 5.44 -5.14
CA SER A 141 -11.06 6.30 -3.97
C SER A 141 -11.13 7.78 -4.34
N GLN A 142 -10.45 8.22 -5.40
CA GLN A 142 -10.55 9.59 -5.91
C GLN A 142 -11.90 9.84 -6.59
N VAL A 143 -12.38 8.89 -7.39
CA VAL A 143 -13.70 8.98 -8.04
C VAL A 143 -14.82 9.04 -7.00
N GLU A 144 -14.75 8.23 -5.96
CA GLU A 144 -15.71 8.25 -4.85
C GLU A 144 -15.71 9.59 -4.11
N LYS A 145 -14.52 10.10 -3.74
CA LYS A 145 -14.39 11.41 -3.10
C LYS A 145 -14.95 12.54 -3.99
N GLN A 146 -14.74 12.45 -5.30
CA GLN A 146 -15.25 13.43 -6.25
C GLN A 146 -16.78 13.36 -6.35
N LYS A 147 -17.37 12.14 -6.41
CA LYS A 147 -18.82 11.95 -6.37
C LYS A 147 -19.45 12.52 -5.10
N ILE A 148 -18.82 12.29 -3.95
CA ILE A 148 -19.29 12.85 -2.67
C ILE A 148 -19.19 14.37 -2.67
N ALA A 149 -18.10 14.95 -3.15
CA ALA A 149 -17.93 16.39 -3.26
C ALA A 149 -18.96 17.02 -4.21
N ASP A 150 -19.22 16.39 -5.36
CA ASP A 150 -20.24 16.84 -6.33
C ASP A 150 -21.64 16.72 -5.76
N ARG A 151 -21.96 15.63 -5.03
CA ARG A 151 -23.22 15.48 -4.32
C ARG A 151 -23.40 16.59 -3.28
N ASN A 152 -22.40 16.85 -2.45
CA ASN A 152 -22.46 17.91 -1.43
C ASN A 152 -22.61 19.29 -2.07
N ARG A 153 -21.99 19.53 -3.22
CA ARG A 153 -22.15 20.78 -3.96
C ARG A 153 -23.56 20.95 -4.54
N VAL A 154 -24.15 19.86 -5.03
CA VAL A 154 -25.54 19.87 -5.48
C VAL A 154 -26.49 20.12 -4.31
N VAL A 155 -26.33 19.44 -3.18
CA VAL A 155 -27.15 19.62 -1.98
C VAL A 155 -27.03 21.05 -1.45
N ASN A 156 -25.80 21.61 -1.37
CA ASN A 156 -25.60 23.00 -0.93
C ASN A 156 -26.21 23.99 -1.91
N ASN A 157 -26.16 23.75 -3.22
CA ASN A 157 -26.82 24.61 -4.21
C ASN A 157 -28.35 24.50 -4.12
N MET A 158 -28.89 23.31 -3.88
CA MET A 158 -30.33 23.14 -3.66
C MET A 158 -30.81 23.87 -2.41
N SER A 159 -30.04 23.87 -1.32
CA SER A 159 -30.39 24.63 -0.11
C SER A 159 -30.37 26.15 -0.33
N LEU A 160 -29.58 26.65 -1.29
CA LEU A 160 -29.64 28.07 -1.69
C LEU A 160 -30.90 28.42 -2.48
N PHE A 161 -31.49 27.45 -3.18
CA PHE A 161 -32.75 27.67 -3.91
C PHE A 161 -34.00 27.43 -3.06
N TYR A 162 -33.92 26.59 -2.04
CA TYR A 162 -35.04 26.22 -1.17
C TYR A 162 -34.89 26.74 0.27
N GLY A 163 -33.81 27.42 0.59
CA GLY A 163 -33.52 27.89 1.96
C GLY A 163 -33.45 29.39 2.04
N SER A 164 -34.56 30.03 2.30
CA SER A 164 -34.71 31.11 3.28
C SER A 164 -36.15 31.63 3.38
N ASP A 165 -37.12 30.75 3.26
CA ASP A 165 -38.42 31.04 3.85
C ASP A 165 -38.54 30.16 5.12
N ASP A 166 -37.90 30.61 6.16
CA ASP A 166 -38.26 30.24 7.53
C ASP A 166 -39.75 30.52 7.73
N ASN A 167 -40.51 29.50 8.10
CA ASN A 167 -41.89 29.56 8.61
C ASN A 167 -43.04 29.58 7.60
N LYS A 168 -43.20 28.59 6.72
CA LYS A 168 -44.57 28.37 6.23
C LYS A 168 -44.93 26.97 5.70
N TYR A 169 -44.14 25.97 5.81
CA TYR A 169 -44.59 24.62 5.47
C TYR A 169 -44.20 23.60 6.52
N GLU A 170 -44.85 23.65 7.67
CA GLU A 170 -45.10 22.48 8.52
C GLU A 170 -46.24 21.70 7.88
N GLY A 171 -45.96 21.01 6.81
CA GLY A 171 -46.85 20.08 6.17
C GLY A 171 -45.97 19.07 5.44
N SER A 172 -45.63 17.99 6.15
CA SER A 172 -44.97 16.86 5.51
C SER A 172 -45.86 16.33 4.38
N MET A 173 -45.25 16.01 3.24
CA MET A 173 -45.97 15.36 2.10
C MET A 173 -46.66 14.04 2.49
N LEU A 174 -46.62 13.62 3.71
CA LEU A 174 -47.29 12.46 4.28
C LEU A 174 -48.72 12.79 4.76
N ASP A 175 -49.07 14.07 4.99
CA ASP A 175 -50.41 14.44 5.44
C ASP A 175 -51.47 14.48 4.33
N TYR A 176 -51.04 14.46 3.08
CA TYR A 176 -52.00 14.42 1.96
C TYR A 176 -52.55 13.02 1.63
N ARG A 177 -52.03 11.97 2.22
CA ARG A 177 -52.47 10.59 1.95
C ARG A 177 -53.61 10.10 2.83
N TYR A 178 -53.98 10.85 3.87
CA TYR A 178 -54.99 10.42 4.86
C TYR A 178 -56.33 11.15 4.76
N LEU A 179 -56.51 12.06 3.80
CA LEU A 179 -57.74 12.85 3.69
C LEU A 179 -58.74 12.36 2.63
N ASP A 180 -58.41 11.27 1.91
CA ASP A 180 -59.30 10.78 0.83
C ASP A 180 -60.15 9.54 1.18
N ASP A 181 -60.08 9.00 2.40
CA ASP A 181 -60.82 7.79 2.77
C ASP A 181 -62.02 8.00 3.72
N GLU A 182 -62.43 9.23 3.97
CA GLU A 182 -63.66 9.49 4.76
C GLU A 182 -64.75 10.24 3.98
N LYS A 183 -65.09 9.80 2.78
CA LYS A 183 -66.39 10.12 2.14
C LYS A 183 -66.82 8.99 1.23
N SER A 184 -67.39 7.95 1.82
CA SER A 184 -68.41 7.12 1.16
C SER A 184 -69.23 6.45 2.21
#